data_0b191f9b9946dd80729810c373bf65bc
#
_entry.id   0b191f9b9946dd80729810c373bf65bc
#
_cell.length_a   1.000
_cell.length_b   1.000
_cell.length_c   1.000
_cell.angle_alpha   90.00
_cell.angle_beta   90.00
_cell.angle_gamma   90.00
#
_symmetry.space_group_name_H-M   'P 1'
#
loop_
_entity.id
_entity.type
_entity.pdbx_description
1 polymer ?
#
loop_
_entity_poly.entity_id
_entity_poly.type
_entity_poly.pdbx_seq_one_letter_code
_entity_poly.pdbx_strand_id
1 'polypeptide(L)'
;MNYSIHRLWYFLIFLACGFTAVAQDSTIQIVFTSDIHYGITRVAFDGASKVPSHVVNVRMIAAMNTLPGLRLPADQGVRAGEVVGPIDYLMITGDIANREEPPAQSAAASWNQFNQDYDQGLTLKDHRGRPLEYLLVPGNHDLSDAIGFYRKMTPRTDPTSMVGIYNRMMHPAVAKTNATWHFPADKINYSREIGGIHFMFITIWPDSANRIWMEKDLSTVDAHVPVVIVAHDPPDGDAAHFRNPNGAHDINRHDRFEGLLEETSKDVQEPMGKEDGKPTNDAFEQRGFVAFLKAHPNIKAYFHGHNNWNQFYTYSGPDHDVHLRTFRADSPMKGKFSSKDETKLSFQLITIDPRSKTLTVRECLWNTDPQHPGKAPVWGESFTMGL
;
A
#
# COMPACT_ATOMS: atom_id res chain seq x y z
N MET A 1 39.03 -84.69 3.03
CA MET A 1 38.10 -83.89 2.20
C MET A 1 37.87 -82.54 2.89
N ASN A 2 38.67 -81.54 2.52
CA ASN A 2 38.62 -80.23 3.14
C ASN A 2 37.89 -79.27 2.23
N TYR A 3 36.75 -78.74 2.71
CA TYR A 3 36.03 -77.61 2.03
C TYR A 3 36.45 -76.28 2.66
N SER A 4 37.13 -75.46 1.88
CA SER A 4 37.48 -74.09 2.23
C SER A 4 36.32 -73.19 1.83
N ILE A 5 35.76 -72.43 2.80
CA ILE A 5 34.70 -71.46 2.57
C ILE A 5 35.34 -70.08 2.44
N HIS A 6 35.35 -69.53 1.22
CA HIS A 6 35.72 -68.14 0.97
C HIS A 6 34.58 -67.21 1.36
N ARG A 7 34.77 -66.42 2.40
CA ARG A 7 33.88 -65.31 2.76
C ARG A 7 34.19 -64.07 1.87
N LEU A 8 33.26 -63.72 0.99
CA LEU A 8 33.31 -62.54 0.18
C LEU A 8 32.76 -61.35 1.01
N TRP A 9 33.58 -60.39 1.31
CA TRP A 9 33.19 -59.13 1.96
C TRP A 9 32.75 -58.13 0.89
N TYR A 10 31.45 -57.76 0.82
CA TYR A 10 30.98 -56.65 0.03
C TYR A 10 31.16 -55.35 0.83
N PHE A 11 32.06 -54.49 0.37
CA PHE A 11 32.14 -53.10 0.84
C PHE A 11 31.04 -52.30 0.15
N LEU A 12 29.98 -51.93 0.88
CA LEU A 12 29.01 -50.93 0.46
C LEU A 12 29.60 -49.54 0.68
N ILE A 13 30.03 -48.90 -0.40
CA ILE A 13 30.38 -47.47 -0.39
C ILE A 13 29.07 -46.65 -0.42
N PHE A 14 28.72 -46.13 0.74
CA PHE A 14 27.67 -45.09 0.81
C PHE A 14 28.22 -43.78 0.25
N LEU A 15 27.82 -43.45 -0.98
CA LEU A 15 28.02 -42.13 -1.55
C LEU A 15 27.07 -41.17 -0.84
N ALA A 16 27.51 -40.46 0.19
CA ALA A 16 26.75 -39.38 0.80
C ALA A 16 26.74 -38.21 -0.19
N CYS A 17 25.69 -38.16 -1.03
CA CYS A 17 25.33 -36.93 -1.74
C CYS A 17 24.96 -35.88 -0.71
N GLY A 18 25.92 -35.04 -0.35
CA GLY A 18 25.64 -33.83 0.41
C GLY A 18 24.74 -32.92 -0.43
N PHE A 19 23.44 -32.95 -0.17
CA PHE A 19 22.57 -31.88 -0.59
C PHE A 19 23.01 -30.63 0.18
N THR A 20 23.79 -29.78 -0.44
CA THR A 20 23.91 -28.40 0.00
C THR A 20 22.52 -27.79 -0.20
N ALA A 21 21.73 -27.73 0.86
CA ALA A 21 20.55 -26.89 0.89
C ALA A 21 21.09 -25.48 0.62
N VAL A 22 20.92 -24.98 -0.59
CA VAL A 22 21.05 -23.55 -0.88
C VAL A 22 20.06 -22.91 0.06
N ALA A 23 20.53 -22.19 1.07
CA ALA A 23 19.69 -21.41 1.96
C ALA A 23 18.89 -20.47 1.03
N GLN A 24 17.62 -20.78 0.83
CA GLN A 24 16.75 -19.95 0.03
C GLN A 24 16.81 -18.55 0.62
N ASP A 25 17.10 -17.56 -0.20
CA ASP A 25 17.12 -16.16 0.20
C ASP A 25 15.80 -15.89 0.94
N SER A 26 15.90 -15.64 2.23
CA SER A 26 14.73 -15.50 3.09
C SER A 26 14.20 -14.07 3.11
N THR A 27 14.86 -13.16 2.41
CA THR A 27 14.43 -11.76 2.32
C THR A 27 13.19 -11.62 1.46
N ILE A 28 12.28 -10.75 1.86
CA ILE A 28 11.04 -10.47 1.16
C ILE A 28 11.12 -9.06 0.60
N GLN A 29 10.64 -8.88 -0.63
CA GLN A 29 10.65 -7.60 -1.29
C GLN A 29 9.26 -7.19 -1.74
N ILE A 30 8.89 -5.94 -1.40
CA ILE A 30 7.60 -5.34 -1.68
C ILE A 30 7.85 -4.03 -2.43
N VAL A 31 7.30 -3.89 -3.64
CA VAL A 31 7.20 -2.59 -4.29
C VAL A 31 6.00 -1.87 -3.70
N PHE A 32 6.18 -0.62 -3.27
CA PHE A 32 5.14 0.20 -2.67
C PHE A 32 4.93 1.47 -3.47
N THR A 33 3.70 1.71 -3.89
CA THR A 33 3.22 2.93 -4.56
C THR A 33 1.82 3.29 -4.08
N SER A 34 1.33 4.46 -4.48
CA SER A 34 0.00 4.94 -4.13
C SER A 34 -0.54 5.92 -5.17
N ASP A 35 -1.83 6.25 -5.07
CA ASP A 35 -2.43 7.39 -5.79
C ASP A 35 -2.17 7.35 -7.30
N ILE A 36 -2.37 6.19 -7.90
CA ILE A 36 -2.11 5.95 -9.32
C ILE A 36 -3.16 6.57 -10.25
N HIS A 37 -4.33 6.91 -9.72
CA HIS A 37 -5.36 7.77 -10.28
C HIS A 37 -5.69 7.54 -11.76
N TYR A 38 -6.11 6.35 -12.12
CA TYR A 38 -6.69 6.11 -13.43
C TYR A 38 -7.93 7.00 -13.63
N GLY A 39 -8.02 7.61 -14.82
CA GLY A 39 -9.15 8.48 -15.17
C GLY A 39 -8.84 9.96 -15.25
N ILE A 40 -7.64 10.39 -14.85
CA ILE A 40 -7.20 11.79 -15.01
C ILE A 40 -6.02 11.91 -15.97
N THR A 41 -5.65 13.16 -16.26
CA THR A 41 -4.45 13.49 -17.01
C THR A 41 -3.43 14.17 -16.10
N ARG A 42 -2.15 13.83 -16.26
CA ARG A 42 -1.03 14.56 -15.70
C ARG A 42 -0.77 15.81 -16.53
N VAL A 43 -0.46 16.94 -15.87
CA VAL A 43 -0.27 18.23 -16.55
C VAL A 43 0.86 18.17 -17.57
N ALA A 44 2.00 17.62 -17.18
CA ALA A 44 3.16 17.40 -18.06
C ALA A 44 3.81 16.06 -17.72
N PHE A 45 4.32 15.37 -18.76
CA PHE A 45 5.08 14.14 -18.60
C PHE A 45 5.88 13.84 -19.87
N ASP A 46 7.20 13.57 -19.75
CA ASP A 46 8.13 13.26 -20.84
C ASP A 46 8.03 14.27 -22.00
N GLY A 47 7.92 15.58 -21.67
CA GLY A 47 7.80 16.67 -22.63
C GLY A 47 6.41 16.86 -23.25
N ALA A 48 5.45 15.98 -22.99
CA ALA A 48 4.06 16.11 -23.45
C ALA A 48 3.17 16.76 -22.36
N SER A 49 2.06 17.38 -22.77
CA SER A 49 1.08 17.99 -21.87
C SER A 49 -0.22 17.18 -21.85
N LYS A 50 -0.96 17.24 -20.72
CA LYS A 50 -2.25 16.55 -20.52
C LYS A 50 -2.16 15.05 -20.82
N VAL A 51 -1.14 14.41 -20.27
CA VAL A 51 -0.83 13.00 -20.52
C VAL A 51 -1.79 12.10 -19.73
N PRO A 52 -2.48 11.16 -20.40
CA PRO A 52 -3.40 10.24 -19.72
C PRO A 52 -2.71 9.39 -18.65
N SER A 53 -3.41 9.08 -17.57
CA SER A 53 -2.91 8.26 -16.46
C SER A 53 -2.36 6.90 -16.92
N HIS A 54 -3.01 6.25 -17.87
CA HIS A 54 -2.55 5.02 -18.48
C HIS A 54 -1.08 5.14 -18.98
N VAL A 55 -0.74 6.19 -19.71
CA VAL A 55 0.62 6.38 -20.27
C VAL A 55 1.65 6.53 -19.16
N VAL A 56 1.34 7.29 -18.13
CA VAL A 56 2.24 7.51 -16.97
C VAL A 56 2.43 6.22 -16.17
N ASN A 57 1.34 5.51 -15.88
CA ASN A 57 1.40 4.26 -15.13
C ASN A 57 2.16 3.15 -15.87
N VAL A 58 1.97 3.00 -17.18
CA VAL A 58 2.72 2.03 -18.00
C VAL A 58 4.23 2.33 -17.96
N ARG A 59 4.62 3.61 -17.93
CA ARG A 59 6.03 3.99 -17.74
C ARG A 59 6.57 3.63 -16.36
N MET A 60 5.79 3.86 -15.29
CA MET A 60 6.16 3.44 -13.95
C MET A 60 6.28 1.91 -13.85
N ILE A 61 5.34 1.15 -14.42
CA ILE A 61 5.38 -0.31 -14.48
C ILE A 61 6.63 -0.80 -15.21
N ALA A 62 6.98 -0.18 -16.34
CA ALA A 62 8.21 -0.52 -17.07
C ALA A 62 9.45 -0.32 -16.19
N ALA A 63 9.50 0.77 -15.40
CA ALA A 63 10.57 1.00 -14.44
C ALA A 63 10.59 -0.05 -13.31
N MET A 64 9.43 -0.41 -12.76
CA MET A 64 9.31 -1.48 -11.75
C MET A 64 9.88 -2.81 -12.28
N ASN A 65 9.60 -3.15 -13.54
CA ASN A 65 10.08 -4.38 -14.17
C ASN A 65 11.62 -4.46 -14.28
N THR A 66 12.33 -3.34 -14.18
CA THR A 66 13.80 -3.33 -14.18
C THR A 66 14.41 -3.62 -12.81
N LEU A 67 13.63 -3.51 -11.73
CA LEU A 67 14.12 -3.65 -10.35
C LEU A 67 14.95 -4.92 -10.11
N PRO A 68 14.52 -6.11 -10.54
CA PRO A 68 15.26 -7.34 -10.26
C PRO A 68 16.72 -7.33 -10.67
N GLY A 69 17.06 -6.57 -11.72
CA GLY A 69 18.43 -6.45 -12.21
C GLY A 69 19.24 -5.32 -11.58
N LEU A 70 18.63 -4.45 -10.79
CA LEU A 70 19.30 -3.32 -10.17
C LEU A 70 20.11 -3.75 -8.94
N ARG A 71 21.17 -3.00 -8.65
CA ARG A 71 21.94 -3.15 -7.42
C ARG A 71 21.41 -2.18 -6.37
N LEU A 72 21.11 -2.67 -5.17
CA LEU A 72 20.76 -1.86 -4.01
C LEU A 72 21.89 -0.92 -3.63
N PRO A 73 21.62 0.25 -3.05
CA PRO A 73 22.65 1.19 -2.62
C PRO A 73 23.45 0.63 -1.44
N ALA A 74 24.64 1.16 -1.21
CA ALA A 74 25.47 0.84 -0.05
C ALA A 74 25.04 1.66 1.18
N ASP A 75 23.78 1.53 1.59
CA ASP A 75 23.10 2.34 2.60
C ASP A 75 23.03 1.69 4.00
N GLN A 76 23.75 0.59 4.20
CA GLN A 76 23.73 -0.22 5.44
C GLN A 76 22.36 -0.89 5.74
N GLY A 77 21.41 -0.80 4.80
CA GLY A 77 20.11 -1.47 4.91
C GLY A 77 20.19 -2.97 4.57
N VAL A 78 19.04 -3.64 4.68
CA VAL A 78 18.92 -5.05 4.32
C VAL A 78 19.42 -5.26 2.89
N ARG A 79 20.33 -6.20 2.66
CA ARG A 79 20.97 -6.52 1.37
C ARG A 79 21.67 -5.34 0.69
N ALA A 80 22.15 -4.35 1.44
CA ALA A 80 22.88 -3.21 0.88
C ALA A 80 24.00 -3.66 -0.08
N GLY A 81 24.07 -3.08 -1.28
CA GLY A 81 25.05 -3.42 -2.30
C GLY A 81 24.79 -4.71 -3.09
N GLU A 82 23.76 -5.49 -2.77
CA GLU A 82 23.37 -6.68 -3.52
C GLU A 82 22.42 -6.37 -4.66
N VAL A 83 22.18 -7.35 -5.55
CA VAL A 83 21.16 -7.25 -6.59
C VAL A 83 19.78 -7.39 -5.95
N VAL A 84 18.80 -6.59 -6.38
CA VAL A 84 17.42 -6.62 -5.88
C VAL A 84 16.82 -8.04 -5.95
N GLY A 85 16.86 -8.66 -7.14
CA GLY A 85 16.32 -10.02 -7.34
C GLY A 85 14.79 -10.07 -7.34
N PRO A 86 14.18 -11.20 -6.93
CA PRO A 86 12.74 -11.40 -6.97
C PRO A 86 11.94 -10.38 -6.16
N ILE A 87 10.74 -10.05 -6.63
CA ILE A 87 9.78 -9.16 -5.96
C ILE A 87 8.54 -9.96 -5.62
N ASP A 88 8.21 -10.05 -4.33
CA ASP A 88 7.12 -10.91 -3.86
C ASP A 88 5.76 -10.23 -3.94
N TYR A 89 5.71 -8.91 -3.66
CA TYR A 89 4.46 -8.16 -3.54
C TYR A 89 4.52 -6.81 -4.23
N LEU A 90 3.35 -6.37 -4.71
CA LEU A 90 3.08 -4.97 -5.03
C LEU A 90 2.01 -4.44 -4.08
N MET A 91 2.37 -3.45 -3.27
CA MET A 91 1.48 -2.77 -2.34
C MET A 91 1.03 -1.43 -2.93
N ILE A 92 -0.28 -1.19 -2.97
CA ILE A 92 -0.88 0.07 -3.42
C ILE A 92 -1.86 0.57 -2.36
N THR A 93 -1.58 1.76 -1.82
CA THR A 93 -2.39 2.34 -0.75
C THR A 93 -3.51 3.25 -1.26
N GLY A 94 -4.21 2.80 -2.29
CA GLY A 94 -5.48 3.40 -2.72
C GLY A 94 -5.36 4.45 -3.80
N ASP A 95 -6.50 5.10 -4.06
CA ASP A 95 -6.72 6.04 -5.16
C ASP A 95 -6.32 5.43 -6.51
N ILE A 96 -6.82 4.22 -6.76
CA ILE A 96 -6.64 3.51 -8.02
C ILE A 96 -7.46 4.19 -9.12
N ALA A 97 -8.77 4.43 -8.89
CA ALA A 97 -9.59 5.28 -9.72
C ALA A 97 -9.58 6.72 -9.19
N ASN A 98 -9.70 7.73 -10.06
CA ASN A 98 -9.79 9.12 -9.62
C ASN A 98 -11.20 9.67 -9.72
N ARG A 99 -11.95 9.31 -10.75
CA ARG A 99 -13.28 9.80 -11.01
C ARG A 99 -14.24 8.65 -11.23
N GLU A 100 -15.35 8.71 -10.57
CA GLU A 100 -16.43 7.74 -10.68
C GLU A 100 -17.55 8.23 -11.61
N GLU A 101 -17.86 9.53 -11.54
CA GLU A 101 -18.95 10.10 -12.31
C GLU A 101 -18.48 10.79 -13.59
N PRO A 102 -19.23 10.67 -14.69
CA PRO A 102 -19.02 11.44 -15.91
C PRO A 102 -19.09 12.98 -15.64
N PRO A 103 -18.40 13.84 -16.41
CA PRO A 103 -17.79 13.56 -17.72
C PRO A 103 -16.34 13.04 -17.67
N ALA A 104 -15.77 12.82 -16.50
CA ALA A 104 -14.48 12.16 -16.39
C ALA A 104 -14.63 10.66 -16.72
N GLN A 105 -13.58 9.91 -16.56
CA GLN A 105 -13.62 8.47 -16.80
C GLN A 105 -14.39 7.78 -15.67
N SER A 106 -15.26 6.82 -16.00
CA SER A 106 -15.98 6.04 -14.99
C SER A 106 -15.03 5.17 -14.17
N ALA A 107 -15.46 4.79 -12.96
CA ALA A 107 -14.71 3.84 -12.13
C ALA A 107 -14.50 2.50 -12.86
N ALA A 108 -15.50 2.03 -13.60
CA ALA A 108 -15.39 0.81 -14.40
C ALA A 108 -14.30 0.90 -15.48
N ALA A 109 -14.20 2.01 -16.21
CA ALA A 109 -13.16 2.19 -17.21
C ALA A 109 -11.77 2.31 -16.55
N SER A 110 -11.67 3.04 -15.43
CA SER A 110 -10.44 3.18 -14.65
C SER A 110 -9.94 1.85 -14.10
N TRP A 111 -10.85 1.07 -13.53
CA TRP A 111 -10.53 -0.26 -13.00
C TRP A 111 -10.09 -1.23 -14.12
N ASN A 112 -10.74 -1.19 -15.27
CA ASN A 112 -10.34 -2.00 -16.42
C ASN A 112 -8.94 -1.62 -16.95
N GLN A 113 -8.63 -0.33 -17.02
CA GLN A 113 -7.27 0.11 -17.38
C GLN A 113 -6.24 -0.33 -16.35
N PHE A 114 -6.51 -0.17 -15.07
CA PHE A 114 -5.64 -0.68 -14.01
C PHE A 114 -5.36 -2.18 -14.19
N ASN A 115 -6.40 -2.99 -14.36
CA ASN A 115 -6.23 -4.43 -14.58
C ASN A 115 -5.39 -4.73 -15.82
N GLN A 116 -5.67 -4.05 -16.93
CA GLN A 116 -4.93 -4.25 -18.16
C GLN A 116 -3.46 -3.89 -17.99
N ASP A 117 -3.16 -2.73 -17.44
CA ASP A 117 -1.78 -2.24 -17.34
C ASP A 117 -0.96 -3.03 -16.32
N TYR A 118 -1.52 -3.28 -15.15
CA TYR A 118 -0.80 -3.96 -14.09
C TYR A 118 -0.76 -5.48 -14.27
N ASP A 119 -1.89 -6.13 -14.57
CA ASP A 119 -1.92 -7.58 -14.71
C ASP A 119 -1.16 -8.08 -15.95
N GLN A 120 -1.11 -7.27 -17.02
CA GLN A 120 -0.41 -7.65 -18.27
C GLN A 120 0.97 -7.00 -18.38
N GLY A 121 1.17 -5.82 -17.78
CA GLY A 121 2.40 -5.06 -17.88
C GLY A 121 3.46 -5.45 -16.85
N LEU A 122 3.09 -5.90 -15.66
CA LEU A 122 4.04 -6.37 -14.65
C LEU A 122 4.58 -7.75 -15.01
N THR A 123 5.90 -7.85 -15.12
CA THR A 123 6.61 -9.12 -15.39
C THR A 123 7.39 -9.64 -14.17
N LEU A 124 7.25 -8.96 -13.04
CA LEU A 124 7.91 -9.29 -11.78
C LEU A 124 7.49 -10.66 -11.26
N LYS A 125 8.45 -11.38 -10.69
CA LYS A 125 8.27 -12.73 -10.15
C LYS A 125 8.69 -12.77 -8.68
N ASP A 126 7.95 -13.55 -7.90
CA ASP A 126 8.31 -13.89 -6.53
C ASP A 126 9.52 -14.87 -6.48
N HIS A 127 9.99 -15.19 -5.29
CA HIS A 127 11.08 -16.16 -5.06
C HIS A 127 10.77 -17.59 -5.55
N ARG A 128 9.52 -17.89 -5.90
CA ARG A 128 9.08 -19.18 -6.45
C ARG A 128 8.90 -19.12 -7.97
N GLY A 129 9.23 -17.98 -8.60
CA GLY A 129 9.04 -17.76 -10.04
C GLY A 129 7.58 -17.52 -10.47
N ARG A 130 6.66 -17.32 -9.53
CA ARG A 130 5.25 -16.99 -9.80
C ARG A 130 5.10 -15.48 -9.98
N PRO A 131 4.04 -14.98 -10.64
CA PRO A 131 3.70 -13.57 -10.59
C PRO A 131 3.61 -13.06 -9.14
N LEU A 132 4.06 -11.84 -8.89
CA LEU A 132 3.92 -11.21 -7.57
C LEU A 132 2.45 -11.14 -7.12
N GLU A 133 2.23 -11.04 -5.81
CA GLU A 133 0.91 -10.88 -5.21
C GLU A 133 0.61 -9.39 -4.96
N TYR A 134 -0.65 -8.99 -5.17
CA TYR A 134 -1.10 -7.62 -4.87
C TYR A 134 -1.53 -7.49 -3.42
N LEU A 135 -1.24 -6.31 -2.83
CA LEU A 135 -1.68 -5.89 -1.51
C LEU A 135 -2.34 -4.51 -1.67
N LEU A 136 -3.67 -4.47 -1.73
CA LEU A 136 -4.42 -3.26 -2.06
C LEU A 136 -5.27 -2.80 -0.88
N VAL A 137 -5.30 -1.51 -0.62
CA VAL A 137 -6.34 -0.86 0.19
C VAL A 137 -7.03 0.22 -0.66
N PRO A 138 -8.29 0.56 -0.40
CA PRO A 138 -8.97 1.63 -1.13
C PRO A 138 -8.54 3.00 -0.61
N GLY A 139 -8.52 3.98 -1.52
CA GLY A 139 -8.42 5.39 -1.20
C GLY A 139 -9.78 6.11 -1.25
N ASN A 140 -9.79 7.40 -0.96
CA ASN A 140 -11.01 8.19 -0.94
C ASN A 140 -11.66 8.30 -2.33
N HIS A 141 -10.86 8.33 -3.40
CA HIS A 141 -11.40 8.34 -4.77
C HIS A 141 -11.93 6.98 -5.22
N ASP A 142 -11.53 5.88 -4.59
CA ASP A 142 -12.11 4.56 -4.82
C ASP A 142 -13.48 4.41 -4.13
N LEU A 143 -13.66 5.07 -2.97
CA LEU A 143 -14.94 5.07 -2.28
C LEU A 143 -15.94 5.99 -2.96
N SER A 144 -15.57 7.25 -3.17
CA SER A 144 -16.41 8.27 -3.82
C SER A 144 -15.58 9.48 -4.22
N ASP A 145 -15.88 10.04 -5.36
CA ASP A 145 -15.34 11.33 -5.78
C ASP A 145 -15.68 12.50 -4.84
N ALA A 146 -16.69 12.35 -3.99
CA ALA A 146 -17.10 13.39 -3.07
C ALA A 146 -16.18 13.51 -1.84
N ILE A 147 -15.54 12.42 -1.42
CA ILE A 147 -14.66 12.44 -0.25
C ILE A 147 -13.44 13.32 -0.51
N GLY A 148 -13.23 14.32 0.33
CA GLY A 148 -12.14 15.29 0.18
C GLY A 148 -12.35 16.32 -0.92
N PHE A 149 -13.46 16.29 -1.65
CA PHE A 149 -13.78 17.22 -2.72
C PHE A 149 -14.44 18.50 -2.20
N TYR A 150 -14.04 19.64 -2.75
CA TYR A 150 -14.65 20.95 -2.43
C TYR A 150 -15.81 21.33 -3.35
N ARG A 151 -16.14 20.51 -4.34
CA ARG A 151 -17.22 20.74 -5.29
C ARG A 151 -18.47 20.02 -4.87
N LYS A 152 -19.62 20.59 -5.21
CA LYS A 152 -20.88 19.88 -5.10
C LYS A 152 -20.89 18.69 -6.07
N MET A 153 -21.02 17.50 -5.54
CA MET A 153 -21.11 16.26 -6.31
C MET A 153 -22.58 15.87 -6.51
N THR A 154 -22.87 15.25 -7.64
CA THR A 154 -24.12 14.53 -7.79
C THR A 154 -23.99 13.22 -7.03
N PRO A 155 -24.96 12.85 -6.17
CA PRO A 155 -24.86 11.68 -5.30
C PRO A 155 -25.07 10.37 -6.08
N ARG A 156 -24.21 10.11 -7.05
CA ARG A 156 -24.13 8.84 -7.77
C ARG A 156 -22.73 8.32 -7.66
N THR A 157 -22.61 7.11 -7.22
CA THR A 157 -21.35 6.41 -7.10
C THR A 157 -21.36 5.13 -7.92
N ASP A 158 -20.23 4.85 -8.50
CA ASP A 158 -19.96 3.57 -9.14
C ASP A 158 -18.96 2.80 -8.24
N PRO A 159 -19.41 1.75 -7.52
CA PRO A 159 -18.55 1.03 -6.59
C PRO A 159 -17.56 0.09 -7.27
N THR A 160 -17.33 0.19 -8.57
CA THR A 160 -16.53 -0.80 -9.32
C THR A 160 -15.13 -0.98 -8.76
N SER A 161 -14.40 0.09 -8.42
CA SER A 161 -13.06 -0.05 -7.85
C SER A 161 -13.08 -0.69 -6.46
N MET A 162 -14.04 -0.31 -5.60
CA MET A 162 -14.24 -0.95 -4.30
C MET A 162 -14.53 -2.44 -4.44
N VAL A 163 -15.46 -2.81 -5.33
CA VAL A 163 -15.82 -4.20 -5.64
C VAL A 163 -14.61 -4.96 -6.16
N GLY A 164 -13.83 -4.35 -7.03
CA GLY A 164 -12.64 -4.95 -7.59
C GLY A 164 -11.56 -5.22 -6.54
N ILE A 165 -11.26 -4.24 -5.69
CA ILE A 165 -10.30 -4.39 -4.58
C ILE A 165 -10.80 -5.45 -3.60
N TYR A 166 -12.09 -5.40 -3.21
CA TYR A 166 -12.68 -6.37 -2.30
C TYR A 166 -12.54 -7.81 -2.80
N ASN A 167 -12.94 -8.05 -4.03
CA ASN A 167 -12.87 -9.40 -4.59
C ASN A 167 -11.44 -9.94 -4.67
N ARG A 168 -10.47 -9.06 -4.97
CA ARG A 168 -9.04 -9.44 -5.02
C ARG A 168 -8.44 -9.71 -3.65
N MET A 169 -8.79 -8.93 -2.63
CA MET A 169 -8.13 -8.98 -1.32
C MET A 169 -8.86 -9.89 -0.33
N MET A 170 -10.19 -9.89 -0.35
CA MET A 170 -11.02 -10.62 0.61
C MET A 170 -11.37 -12.03 0.14
N HIS A 171 -11.21 -12.34 -1.15
CA HIS A 171 -11.50 -13.66 -1.74
C HIS A 171 -12.84 -14.25 -1.30
N PRO A 172 -13.97 -13.53 -1.45
CA PRO A 172 -15.26 -14.02 -0.99
C PRO A 172 -15.67 -15.28 -1.76
N ALA A 173 -16.40 -16.20 -1.10
CA ALA A 173 -16.89 -17.43 -1.74
C ALA A 173 -17.76 -17.15 -2.99
N VAL A 174 -18.47 -16.02 -2.97
CA VAL A 174 -19.21 -15.49 -4.13
C VAL A 174 -18.70 -14.07 -4.38
N ALA A 175 -18.16 -13.84 -5.55
CA ALA A 175 -17.65 -12.52 -5.92
C ALA A 175 -18.76 -11.47 -5.84
N LYS A 176 -18.46 -10.33 -5.23
CA LYS A 176 -19.34 -9.17 -5.21
C LYS A 176 -19.46 -8.55 -6.59
N THR A 177 -20.60 -7.93 -6.83
CA THR A 177 -20.89 -7.09 -8.00
C THR A 177 -21.35 -5.71 -7.52
N ASN A 178 -21.43 -4.74 -8.42
CA ASN A 178 -21.95 -3.42 -8.07
C ASN A 178 -23.39 -3.49 -7.50
N ALA A 179 -24.17 -4.49 -7.92
CA ALA A 179 -25.55 -4.69 -7.43
C ALA A 179 -25.60 -5.35 -6.03
N THR A 180 -24.57 -6.09 -5.63
CA THR A 180 -24.51 -6.79 -4.33
C THR A 180 -23.57 -6.13 -3.33
N TRP A 181 -22.92 -5.02 -3.74
CA TRP A 181 -22.05 -4.24 -2.88
C TRP A 181 -22.83 -3.44 -1.85
N HIS A 182 -22.36 -3.47 -0.62
CA HIS A 182 -22.96 -2.73 0.48
C HIS A 182 -21.86 -2.03 1.32
N PHE A 183 -21.63 -0.76 1.09
CA PHE A 183 -20.55 0.03 1.68
C PHE A 183 -20.36 -0.16 3.20
N PRO A 184 -21.39 -0.08 4.05
CA PRO A 184 -21.24 -0.27 5.49
C PRO A 184 -20.79 -1.68 5.89
N ALA A 185 -21.20 -2.71 5.16
CA ALA A 185 -20.94 -4.10 5.50
C ALA A 185 -19.69 -4.68 4.83
N ASP A 186 -19.40 -4.25 3.59
CA ASP A 186 -18.34 -4.82 2.77
C ASP A 186 -17.03 -4.03 2.93
N LYS A 187 -16.48 -4.00 4.16
CA LYS A 187 -15.20 -3.34 4.44
C LYS A 187 -14.02 -4.13 3.89
N ILE A 188 -12.99 -3.42 3.45
CA ILE A 188 -11.73 -4.01 2.98
C ILE A 188 -10.70 -3.92 4.10
N ASN A 189 -10.88 -4.76 5.10
CA ASN A 189 -9.95 -4.92 6.21
C ASN A 189 -9.45 -6.36 6.23
N TYR A 190 -8.15 -6.55 6.12
CA TYR A 190 -7.55 -7.88 6.14
C TYR A 190 -6.13 -7.81 6.69
N SER A 191 -5.60 -8.96 7.10
CA SER A 191 -4.21 -9.07 7.55
C SER A 191 -3.45 -10.13 6.75
N ARG A 192 -2.12 -10.02 6.75
CA ARG A 192 -1.18 -10.96 6.15
C ARG A 192 0.07 -11.07 7.01
N GLU A 193 0.51 -12.30 7.22
CA GLU A 193 1.83 -12.58 7.78
C GLU A 193 2.88 -12.54 6.67
N ILE A 194 3.76 -11.55 6.71
CA ILE A 194 4.81 -11.35 5.71
C ILE A 194 6.16 -11.28 6.42
N GLY A 195 6.98 -12.30 6.27
CA GLY A 195 8.32 -12.30 6.86
C GLY A 195 8.33 -12.26 8.40
N GLY A 196 7.32 -12.82 9.07
CA GLY A 196 7.19 -12.79 10.52
C GLY A 196 6.74 -11.42 11.08
N ILE A 197 6.19 -10.58 10.21
CA ILE A 197 5.56 -9.31 10.53
C ILE A 197 4.09 -9.41 10.20
N HIS A 198 3.24 -8.96 11.10
CA HIS A 198 1.80 -8.90 10.90
C HIS A 198 1.39 -7.58 10.24
N PHE A 199 0.99 -7.63 8.97
CA PHE A 199 0.52 -6.48 8.23
C PHE A 199 -0.99 -6.38 8.32
N MET A 200 -1.52 -5.26 8.82
CA MET A 200 -2.94 -4.93 8.82
C MET A 200 -3.24 -3.93 7.71
N PHE A 201 -4.11 -4.31 6.78
CA PHE A 201 -4.58 -3.50 5.66
C PHE A 201 -5.98 -2.98 5.97
N ILE A 202 -6.16 -1.66 5.96
CA ILE A 202 -7.34 -1.01 6.52
C ILE A 202 -7.95 -0.06 5.49
N THR A 203 -9.28 -0.08 5.39
CA THR A 203 -10.03 0.90 4.58
C THR A 203 -9.78 2.32 5.07
N ILE A 204 -9.22 3.16 4.25
CA ILE A 204 -8.93 4.58 4.42
C ILE A 204 -8.07 4.91 5.63
N TRP A 205 -8.58 4.75 6.85
CA TRP A 205 -7.92 5.19 8.09
C TRP A 205 -8.38 4.35 9.29
N PRO A 206 -7.55 4.17 10.34
CA PRO A 206 -7.91 3.43 11.54
C PRO A 206 -8.88 4.20 12.46
N ASP A 207 -10.11 4.49 11.96
CA ASP A 207 -11.20 5.06 12.75
C ASP A 207 -11.71 4.10 13.83
N SER A 208 -12.69 4.51 14.62
CA SER A 208 -13.19 3.69 15.73
C SER A 208 -13.79 2.36 15.27
N ALA A 209 -14.45 2.32 14.13
CA ALA A 209 -15.00 1.07 13.57
C ALA A 209 -13.87 0.13 13.12
N ASN A 210 -12.87 0.67 12.42
CA ASN A 210 -11.71 -0.09 12.00
C ASN A 210 -10.89 -0.57 13.21
N ARG A 211 -10.74 0.22 14.27
CA ARG A 211 -10.04 -0.21 15.50
C ARG A 211 -10.73 -1.37 16.19
N ILE A 212 -12.06 -1.48 16.13
CA ILE A 212 -12.78 -2.68 16.62
C ILE A 212 -12.34 -3.93 15.85
N TRP A 213 -12.21 -3.83 14.54
CA TRP A 213 -11.69 -4.92 13.72
C TRP A 213 -10.23 -5.22 14.04
N MET A 214 -9.39 -4.17 14.18
CA MET A 214 -7.97 -4.30 14.53
C MET A 214 -7.75 -4.98 15.87
N GLU A 215 -8.53 -4.63 16.90
CA GLU A 215 -8.49 -5.29 18.22
C GLU A 215 -8.79 -6.77 18.11
N LYS A 216 -9.82 -7.13 17.34
CA LYS A 216 -10.17 -8.52 17.12
C LYS A 216 -9.08 -9.28 16.37
N ASP A 217 -8.48 -8.68 15.37
CA ASP A 217 -7.38 -9.26 14.60
C ASP A 217 -6.15 -9.48 15.49
N LEU A 218 -5.72 -8.43 16.20
CA LEU A 218 -4.58 -8.47 17.12
C LEU A 218 -4.78 -9.42 18.30
N SER A 219 -6.02 -9.72 18.69
CA SER A 219 -6.29 -10.71 19.78
C SER A 219 -5.79 -12.12 19.44
N THR A 220 -5.52 -12.39 18.16
CA THR A 220 -4.99 -13.69 17.69
C THR A 220 -3.49 -13.64 17.39
N VAL A 221 -2.85 -12.48 17.51
CA VAL A 221 -1.44 -12.24 17.22
C VAL A 221 -0.63 -12.20 18.52
N ASP A 222 0.51 -12.91 18.57
CA ASP A 222 1.41 -12.83 19.70
C ASP A 222 1.95 -11.41 19.86
N ALA A 223 1.96 -10.89 21.09
CA ALA A 223 2.40 -9.53 21.42
C ALA A 223 3.87 -9.22 21.04
N HIS A 224 4.69 -10.25 20.79
CA HIS A 224 6.08 -10.11 20.30
C HIS A 224 6.20 -10.09 18.78
N VAL A 225 5.11 -10.31 18.06
CA VAL A 225 5.08 -10.16 16.61
C VAL A 225 4.98 -8.68 16.27
N PRO A 226 5.92 -8.12 15.50
CA PRO A 226 5.81 -6.74 15.07
C PRO A 226 4.64 -6.56 14.11
N VAL A 227 3.96 -5.43 14.23
CA VAL A 227 2.77 -5.10 13.46
C VAL A 227 3.03 -3.87 12.60
N VAL A 228 2.53 -3.90 11.38
CA VAL A 228 2.57 -2.79 10.42
C VAL A 228 1.15 -2.46 9.96
N ILE A 229 0.80 -1.19 10.00
CA ILE A 229 -0.48 -0.70 9.49
C ILE A 229 -0.27 -0.19 8.06
N VAL A 230 -1.19 -0.55 7.16
CA VAL A 230 -1.26 -0.06 5.79
C VAL A 230 -2.64 0.53 5.56
N ALA A 231 -2.70 1.82 5.25
CA ALA A 231 -3.93 2.55 5.01
C ALA A 231 -3.73 3.60 3.91
N HIS A 232 -4.78 4.27 3.48
CA HIS A 232 -4.65 5.33 2.47
C HIS A 232 -4.25 6.65 3.10
N ASP A 233 -4.98 7.09 4.11
CA ASP A 233 -4.75 8.36 4.79
C ASP A 233 -3.52 8.33 5.71
N PRO A 234 -2.88 9.49 5.93
CA PRO A 234 -1.82 9.62 6.90
C PRO A 234 -2.32 9.34 8.33
N PRO A 235 -1.45 8.99 9.28
CA PRO A 235 -1.86 8.66 10.64
C PRO A 235 -2.55 9.83 11.39
N ASP A 236 -2.33 11.08 10.96
CA ASP A 236 -3.06 12.25 11.44
C ASP A 236 -4.42 12.45 10.73
N GLY A 237 -4.77 11.58 9.79
CA GLY A 237 -6.00 11.63 9.03
C GLY A 237 -6.10 12.82 8.07
N ASP A 238 -7.14 12.85 7.23
CA ASP A 238 -7.55 14.06 6.53
C ASP A 238 -8.89 14.53 7.09
N ALA A 239 -8.90 15.75 7.64
CA ALA A 239 -10.09 16.34 8.22
C ALA A 239 -11.31 16.37 7.27
N ALA A 240 -11.08 16.41 5.96
CA ALA A 240 -12.13 16.39 4.97
C ALA A 240 -12.84 15.03 4.88
N HIS A 241 -12.16 13.95 5.23
CA HIS A 241 -12.72 12.58 5.20
C HIS A 241 -13.63 12.28 6.41
N PHE A 242 -13.51 13.06 7.48
CA PHE A 242 -14.31 12.87 8.70
C PHE A 242 -15.61 13.67 8.72
N ARG A 243 -16.04 14.21 7.58
CA ARG A 243 -17.28 14.95 7.46
C ARG A 243 -17.69 15.06 6.01
N ASN A 244 -18.97 15.33 5.79
CA ASN A 244 -19.47 15.58 4.46
C ASN A 244 -18.87 16.87 3.86
N PRO A 245 -18.01 16.80 2.84
CA PRO A 245 -17.42 17.99 2.22
C PRO A 245 -18.47 18.84 1.48
N ASN A 246 -19.61 18.26 1.17
CA ASN A 246 -20.73 18.90 0.48
C ASN A 246 -21.76 19.49 1.46
N GLY A 247 -21.49 19.53 2.75
CA GLY A 247 -22.39 20.05 3.77
C GLY A 247 -23.61 19.15 4.01
N ALA A 248 -24.83 19.70 3.85
CA ALA A 248 -26.07 18.96 4.08
C ALA A 248 -26.56 18.19 2.83
N HIS A 249 -25.66 17.80 1.93
CA HIS A 249 -26.03 17.02 0.75
C HIS A 249 -26.52 15.63 1.13
N ASP A 250 -27.47 15.14 0.36
CA ASP A 250 -28.16 13.89 0.63
C ASP A 250 -27.27 12.66 0.45
N ILE A 251 -26.17 12.77 -0.28
CA ILE A 251 -25.26 11.66 -0.53
C ILE A 251 -24.83 10.99 0.78
N ASN A 252 -24.29 11.75 1.73
CA ASN A 252 -23.86 11.20 3.02
C ASN A 252 -25.03 10.85 3.92
N ARG A 253 -26.14 11.52 3.74
CA ARG A 253 -27.33 11.30 4.53
C ARG A 253 -28.03 9.99 4.20
N HIS A 254 -28.00 9.59 2.94
CA HIS A 254 -28.73 8.42 2.46
C HIS A 254 -27.84 7.22 2.17
N ASP A 255 -26.71 7.46 1.53
CA ASP A 255 -25.87 6.37 1.01
C ASP A 255 -24.74 5.98 1.96
N ARG A 256 -24.34 6.88 2.85
CA ARG A 256 -23.38 6.63 3.94
C ARG A 256 -22.01 6.11 3.53
N PHE A 257 -21.62 6.32 2.29
CA PHE A 257 -20.34 5.78 1.84
C PHE A 257 -19.18 6.73 2.05
N GLU A 258 -19.44 8.03 2.19
CA GLU A 258 -18.42 9.01 2.59
C GLU A 258 -18.22 9.03 4.11
N GLY A 259 -19.20 8.59 4.84
CA GLY A 259 -19.16 8.54 6.27
C GLY A 259 -18.48 7.28 6.77
N LEU A 260 -17.18 7.17 6.63
CA LEU A 260 -16.44 6.13 7.34
C LEU A 260 -16.74 6.17 8.84
N LEU A 261 -16.98 7.38 9.36
CA LEU A 261 -17.33 7.65 10.75
C LEU A 261 -18.81 7.61 11.05
N GLU A 262 -19.69 7.33 10.10
CA GLU A 262 -21.12 7.23 10.39
C GLU A 262 -21.47 6.10 11.35
N GLU A 263 -20.68 5.06 11.37
CA GLU A 263 -20.79 3.98 12.34
C GLU A 263 -20.44 4.46 13.75
N THR A 264 -19.77 5.58 13.86
CA THR A 264 -19.33 6.25 15.08
C THR A 264 -19.88 7.66 15.17
N SER A 265 -21.18 7.79 14.87
CA SER A 265 -21.85 9.08 14.78
C SER A 265 -21.71 10.00 16.00
N LYS A 266 -21.38 9.45 17.14
CA LYS A 266 -21.02 10.23 18.34
C LYS A 266 -19.80 11.11 18.09
N ASP A 267 -18.90 10.60 17.36
CA ASP A 267 -17.62 11.21 17.09
C ASP A 267 -17.76 12.28 16.00
N VAL A 268 -18.59 12.09 15.01
CA VAL A 268 -18.86 13.07 13.94
C VAL A 268 -19.43 14.38 14.49
N GLN A 269 -19.95 14.37 15.70
CA GLN A 269 -20.53 15.55 16.33
C GLN A 269 -19.53 16.36 17.16
N GLU A 270 -18.36 15.83 17.45
CA GLU A 270 -17.35 16.61 18.14
C GLU A 270 -16.81 17.73 17.20
N PRO A 271 -16.68 18.96 17.71
CA PRO A 271 -16.15 20.04 16.92
C PRO A 271 -14.71 19.74 16.56
N MET A 272 -14.45 19.60 15.28
CA MET A 272 -13.07 19.60 14.78
C MET A 272 -12.43 20.94 15.14
N GLY A 273 -11.21 20.90 15.66
CA GLY A 273 -10.41 22.10 15.89
C GLY A 273 -10.37 22.97 14.62
N LYS A 274 -10.22 24.26 14.79
CA LYS A 274 -10.06 25.21 13.69
C LYS A 274 -8.83 26.05 13.94
N GLU A 275 -7.95 26.09 12.98
CA GLU A 275 -6.86 27.04 12.90
C GLU A 275 -7.10 27.93 11.70
N ASP A 276 -7.11 29.25 11.90
CA ASP A 276 -7.44 30.25 10.87
C ASP A 276 -8.77 29.96 10.13
N GLY A 277 -9.75 29.43 10.86
CA GLY A 277 -11.06 29.09 10.32
C GLY A 277 -11.11 27.82 9.47
N LYS A 278 -9.97 27.16 9.25
CA LYS A 278 -9.88 25.86 8.58
C LYS A 278 -9.94 24.72 9.61
N PRO A 279 -10.55 23.60 9.26
CA PRO A 279 -10.50 22.41 10.12
C PRO A 279 -9.05 21.99 10.33
N THR A 280 -8.74 21.62 11.57
CA THR A 280 -7.47 20.97 11.93
C THR A 280 -7.72 19.49 12.17
N ASN A 281 -6.69 18.68 11.95
CA ASN A 281 -6.72 17.24 12.13
C ASN A 281 -6.61 16.80 13.60
N ASP A 282 -6.49 17.75 14.53
CA ASP A 282 -6.14 17.48 15.93
C ASP A 282 -7.30 17.01 16.79
N ALA A 283 -8.49 16.84 16.20
CA ALA A 283 -9.56 16.51 17.07
C ALA A 283 -9.71 15.03 17.31
N PHE A 284 -10.31 14.38 17.26
CA PHE A 284 -11.35 13.52 17.59
C PHE A 284 -10.98 12.05 17.45
N GLU A 285 -10.71 11.56 16.30
CA GLU A 285 -10.32 10.17 16.11
C GLU A 285 -8.81 9.95 16.35
N GLN A 286 -7.98 10.98 16.21
CA GLN A 286 -6.54 10.86 16.46
C GLN A 286 -6.21 10.44 17.89
N ARG A 287 -6.90 10.99 18.90
CA ARG A 287 -6.66 10.56 20.29
C ARG A 287 -7.07 9.12 20.53
N GLY A 288 -8.15 8.67 19.89
CA GLY A 288 -8.55 7.27 19.91
C GLY A 288 -7.50 6.37 19.24
N PHE A 289 -6.95 6.80 18.12
CA PHE A 289 -5.87 6.07 17.45
C PHE A 289 -4.57 6.09 18.25
N VAL A 290 -4.19 7.22 18.85
CA VAL A 290 -3.03 7.30 19.76
C VAL A 290 -3.19 6.39 20.96
N ALA A 291 -4.39 6.35 21.58
CA ALA A 291 -4.67 5.42 22.69
C ALA A 291 -4.51 3.95 22.24
N PHE A 292 -4.97 3.62 21.04
CA PHE A 292 -4.79 2.31 20.44
C PHE A 292 -3.31 1.97 20.23
N LEU A 293 -2.50 2.88 19.68
CA LEU A 293 -1.05 2.69 19.51
C LEU A 293 -0.34 2.45 20.84
N LYS A 294 -0.73 3.17 21.90
CA LYS A 294 -0.17 2.98 23.25
C LYS A 294 -0.54 1.63 23.87
N ALA A 295 -1.74 1.12 23.57
CA ALA A 295 -2.18 -0.20 24.01
C ALA A 295 -1.45 -1.34 23.26
N HIS A 296 -0.98 -1.08 22.03
CA HIS A 296 -0.33 -2.07 21.16
C HIS A 296 1.09 -1.63 20.76
N PRO A 297 2.07 -1.69 21.68
CA PRO A 297 3.44 -1.20 21.45
C PRO A 297 4.22 -2.03 20.40
N ASN A 298 3.69 -3.17 19.99
CA ASN A 298 4.20 -3.97 18.88
C ASN A 298 3.83 -3.40 17.49
N ILE A 299 2.99 -2.36 17.39
CA ILE A 299 2.79 -1.62 16.15
C ILE A 299 4.01 -0.73 15.91
N LYS A 300 4.76 -1.01 14.82
CA LYS A 300 6.08 -0.43 14.56
C LYS A 300 6.12 0.55 13.41
N ALA A 301 5.26 0.37 12.40
CA ALA A 301 5.28 1.19 11.21
C ALA A 301 3.90 1.40 10.62
N TYR A 302 3.80 2.47 9.80
CA TYR A 302 2.60 2.85 9.08
C TYR A 302 2.96 3.23 7.63
N PHE A 303 2.26 2.68 6.64
CA PHE A 303 2.42 2.97 5.22
C PHE A 303 1.17 3.62 4.66
N HIS A 304 1.33 4.70 3.90
CA HIS A 304 0.18 5.43 3.33
C HIS A 304 0.51 6.21 2.06
N GLY A 305 -0.55 6.74 1.42
CA GLY A 305 -0.50 7.64 0.27
C GLY A 305 -1.14 8.99 0.55
N HIS A 306 -2.20 9.30 -0.21
CA HIS A 306 -3.11 10.43 -0.11
C HIS A 306 -2.47 11.82 -0.33
N ASN A 307 -1.42 12.16 0.39
CA ASN A 307 -0.80 13.50 0.32
C ASN A 307 0.10 13.71 -0.91
N ASN A 308 0.37 12.66 -1.67
CA ASN A 308 1.01 12.72 -2.98
C ASN A 308 2.47 13.23 -2.99
N TRP A 309 3.33 12.81 -2.06
CA TRP A 309 4.80 12.96 -2.14
C TRP A 309 5.52 11.94 -1.29
N ASN A 310 6.71 11.53 -1.72
CA ASN A 310 7.55 10.63 -0.93
C ASN A 310 8.04 11.30 0.35
N GLN A 311 7.88 10.61 1.48
CA GLN A 311 8.45 11.07 2.75
C GLN A 311 8.58 9.92 3.75
N PHE A 312 9.68 9.90 4.47
CA PHE A 312 9.92 9.05 5.64
C PHE A 312 9.92 9.93 6.88
N TYR A 313 8.97 9.72 7.79
CA TYR A 313 8.80 10.57 8.96
C TYR A 313 8.35 9.80 10.20
N THR A 314 8.24 10.46 11.32
CA THR A 314 7.68 9.88 12.54
C THR A 314 6.41 10.64 12.91
N TYR A 315 5.31 9.92 13.01
CA TYR A 315 4.09 10.46 13.59
C TYR A 315 4.20 10.46 15.11
N SER A 316 3.94 11.60 15.72
CA SER A 316 4.06 11.80 17.17
C SER A 316 2.73 11.92 17.90
N GLY A 317 1.62 11.94 17.16
CA GLY A 317 0.30 12.22 17.73
C GLY A 317 0.07 13.71 18.04
N PRO A 318 -1.17 14.11 18.34
CA PRO A 318 -1.51 15.50 18.65
C PRO A 318 -0.83 16.00 19.94
N ASP A 319 -0.54 15.13 20.89
CA ASP A 319 0.10 15.46 22.17
C ASP A 319 1.61 15.15 22.17
N HIS A 320 2.19 14.79 21.03
CA HIS A 320 3.62 14.47 20.80
C HIS A 320 4.16 13.35 21.73
N ASP A 321 3.35 12.35 22.02
CA ASP A 321 3.62 11.31 23.02
C ASP A 321 3.61 9.88 22.46
N VAL A 322 3.66 9.74 21.13
CA VAL A 322 3.89 8.47 20.42
C VAL A 322 4.98 8.63 19.36
N HIS A 323 5.57 7.51 18.93
CA HIS A 323 6.62 7.48 17.94
C HIS A 323 6.34 6.36 16.92
N LEU A 324 5.49 6.64 15.94
CA LEU A 324 5.15 5.69 14.89
C LEU A 324 5.94 6.02 13.62
N ARG A 325 6.84 5.12 13.22
CA ARG A 325 7.56 5.31 11.96
C ARG A 325 6.60 5.23 10.78
N THR A 326 6.64 6.22 9.91
CA THR A 326 5.64 6.40 8.86
C THR A 326 6.32 6.61 7.51
N PHE A 327 5.80 5.93 6.50
CA PHE A 327 6.28 5.94 5.11
C PHE A 327 5.15 6.35 4.18
N ARG A 328 5.34 7.42 3.44
CA ARG A 328 4.39 7.93 2.46
C ARG A 328 4.95 7.79 1.06
N ALA A 329 4.15 7.22 0.14
CA ALA A 329 4.50 7.13 -1.26
C ALA A 329 4.15 8.39 -2.05
N ASP A 330 4.89 8.67 -3.13
CA ASP A 330 4.54 9.67 -4.13
C ASP A 330 3.39 9.16 -5.02
N SER A 331 2.73 10.09 -5.72
CA SER A 331 1.74 9.81 -6.75
C SER A 331 2.34 10.02 -8.14
N PRO A 332 2.21 9.07 -9.05
CA PRO A 332 2.64 9.28 -10.44
C PRO A 332 1.81 10.35 -11.14
N MET A 333 0.60 10.65 -10.64
CA MET A 333 -0.33 11.57 -11.29
C MET A 333 -0.42 12.95 -10.65
N LYS A 334 -0.48 13.02 -9.31
CA LYS A 334 -0.75 14.25 -8.56
C LYS A 334 0.43 14.72 -7.70
N GLY A 335 1.58 14.09 -7.80
CA GLY A 335 2.71 14.30 -6.90
C GLY A 335 3.01 15.76 -6.59
N LYS A 336 3.04 16.12 -5.32
CA LYS A 336 3.22 17.50 -4.84
C LYS A 336 4.49 18.16 -5.38
N PHE A 337 5.57 17.39 -5.44
CA PHE A 337 6.86 17.83 -5.95
C PHE A 337 7.11 17.32 -7.37
N SER A 338 6.76 16.08 -7.64
CA SER A 338 6.96 15.44 -8.93
C SER A 338 6.11 16.05 -10.05
N SER A 339 4.98 16.72 -9.73
CA SER A 339 4.21 17.48 -10.73
C SER A 339 4.97 18.71 -11.28
N LYS A 340 5.94 19.21 -10.53
CA LYS A 340 6.77 20.37 -10.91
C LYS A 340 8.13 19.95 -11.45
N ASP A 341 8.61 18.79 -11.03
CA ASP A 341 9.90 18.22 -11.39
C ASP A 341 9.75 16.71 -11.55
N GLU A 342 9.60 16.24 -12.78
CA GLU A 342 9.39 14.84 -13.10
C GLU A 342 10.51 13.92 -12.61
N THR A 343 11.70 14.47 -12.35
CA THR A 343 12.81 13.69 -11.78
C THR A 343 12.58 13.26 -10.34
N LYS A 344 11.53 13.76 -9.70
CA LYS A 344 11.07 13.40 -8.35
C LYS A 344 10.01 12.29 -8.33
N LEU A 345 9.59 11.83 -9.51
CA LEU A 345 8.65 10.69 -9.58
C LEU A 345 9.27 9.46 -8.96
N SER A 346 8.63 8.93 -7.94
CA SER A 346 9.17 7.79 -7.20
C SER A 346 8.09 6.77 -6.78
N PHE A 347 8.54 5.56 -6.51
CA PHE A 347 7.90 4.54 -5.71
C PHE A 347 8.91 4.05 -4.68
N GLN A 348 8.52 3.17 -3.78
CA GLN A 348 9.42 2.64 -2.74
C GLN A 348 9.65 1.14 -2.93
N LEU A 349 10.83 0.67 -2.56
CA LEU A 349 11.15 -0.74 -2.38
C LEU A 349 11.35 -1.02 -0.89
N ILE A 350 10.54 -1.92 -0.35
CA ILE A 350 10.64 -2.40 1.01
C ILE A 350 11.35 -3.75 0.96
N THR A 351 12.45 -3.87 1.70
CA THR A 351 13.18 -5.13 1.86
C THR A 351 13.11 -5.57 3.32
N ILE A 352 12.63 -6.78 3.57
CA ILE A 352 12.46 -7.36 4.90
C ILE A 352 13.41 -8.53 5.04
N ASP A 353 14.20 -8.54 6.13
CA ASP A 353 14.91 -9.74 6.60
C ASP A 353 14.11 -10.36 7.76
N PRO A 354 13.44 -11.50 7.54
CA PRO A 354 12.66 -12.17 8.57
C PRO A 354 13.49 -12.67 9.75
N ARG A 355 14.79 -12.94 9.54
CA ARG A 355 15.67 -13.49 10.58
C ARG A 355 16.04 -12.44 11.59
N SER A 356 16.44 -11.26 11.12
CA SER A 356 16.82 -10.14 11.98
C SER A 356 15.62 -9.27 12.37
N LYS A 357 14.42 -9.54 11.82
CA LYS A 357 13.24 -8.68 11.92
C LYS A 357 13.59 -7.22 11.56
N THR A 358 14.32 -7.05 10.49
CA THR A 358 14.78 -5.74 10.00
C THR A 358 14.05 -5.39 8.71
N LEU A 359 13.58 -4.17 8.62
CA LEU A 359 12.91 -3.60 7.47
C LEU A 359 13.70 -2.41 6.95
N THR A 360 13.97 -2.38 5.64
CA THR A 360 14.54 -1.23 4.95
C THR A 360 13.57 -0.74 3.87
N VAL A 361 13.26 0.55 3.89
CA VAL A 361 12.47 1.23 2.85
C VAL A 361 13.41 2.11 2.04
N ARG A 362 13.35 2.02 0.73
CA ARG A 362 14.16 2.79 -0.21
C ARG A 362 13.28 3.50 -1.23
N GLU A 363 13.45 4.79 -1.36
CA GLU A 363 12.87 5.53 -2.48
C GLU A 363 13.55 5.12 -3.78
N CYS A 364 12.76 4.94 -4.83
CA CYS A 364 13.23 4.60 -6.17
C CYS A 364 12.71 5.65 -7.16
N LEU A 365 13.58 6.56 -7.56
CA LEU A 365 13.31 7.61 -8.54
C LEU A 365 13.33 6.99 -9.95
N TRP A 366 12.19 6.96 -10.63
CA TRP A 366 12.04 6.18 -11.84
C TRP A 366 12.01 6.97 -13.15
N ASN A 367 11.91 8.31 -13.09
CA ASN A 367 11.92 9.18 -14.27
C ASN A 367 13.00 10.27 -14.17
N THR A 368 14.23 9.88 -13.88
CA THR A 368 15.34 10.80 -13.61
C THR A 368 15.88 11.53 -14.86
N ASP A 369 15.48 11.11 -16.05
CA ASP A 369 15.80 11.77 -17.31
C ASP A 369 14.59 11.76 -18.24
N PRO A 370 13.64 12.70 -18.06
CA PRO A 370 12.42 12.75 -18.88
C PRO A 370 12.64 12.94 -20.37
N GLN A 371 13.83 13.46 -20.78
CA GLN A 371 14.18 13.64 -22.19
C GLN A 371 14.67 12.34 -22.85
N HIS A 372 15.14 11.39 -22.04
CA HIS A 372 15.59 10.08 -22.51
C HIS A 372 14.90 8.97 -21.70
N PRO A 373 13.60 8.76 -21.98
CA PRO A 373 12.79 7.78 -21.25
C PRO A 373 13.40 6.37 -21.31
N GLY A 374 13.29 5.62 -20.21
CA GLY A 374 13.76 4.23 -20.13
C GLY A 374 15.13 4.05 -19.48
N LYS A 375 15.74 5.12 -18.96
CA LYS A 375 16.89 4.97 -18.05
C LYS A 375 16.50 4.18 -16.80
N ALA A 376 17.47 3.43 -16.30
CA ALA A 376 17.30 2.67 -15.06
C ALA A 376 16.95 3.63 -13.89
N PRO A 377 16.06 3.21 -12.97
CA PRO A 377 15.76 3.96 -11.77
C PRO A 377 17.01 4.21 -10.92
N VAL A 378 16.96 5.29 -10.14
CA VAL A 378 18.03 5.70 -9.22
C VAL A 378 17.48 5.69 -7.79
N TRP A 379 18.30 5.26 -6.85
CA TRP A 379 17.94 5.25 -5.43
C TRP A 379 17.98 6.66 -4.84
N GLY A 380 16.93 7.02 -4.12
CA GLY A 380 16.81 8.23 -3.34
C GLY A 380 17.07 8.00 -1.85
N GLU A 381 16.16 8.48 -1.00
CA GLU A 381 16.23 8.30 0.46
C GLU A 381 16.08 6.84 0.86
N SER A 382 16.78 6.42 1.91
CA SER A 382 16.59 5.11 2.53
C SER A 382 16.45 5.21 4.05
N PHE A 383 15.71 4.27 4.63
CA PHE A 383 15.54 4.15 6.07
C PHE A 383 15.49 2.69 6.49
N THR A 384 16.27 2.35 7.52
CA THR A 384 16.33 0.99 8.08
C THR A 384 15.91 1.00 9.54
N MET A 385 15.09 0.04 9.94
CA MET A 385 14.66 -0.14 11.34
C MET A 385 14.59 -1.62 11.70
N GLY A 386 14.92 -1.93 12.96
CA GLY A 386 14.49 -3.16 13.60
C GLY A 386 13.03 -3.08 14.01
N LEU A 387 12.33 -4.19 13.97
CA LEU A 387 10.90 -4.30 14.27
C LEU A 387 10.65 -5.01 15.60
#